data_d9e378952929dcad3074f40cb09fc6eb
#
_entry.id   d9e378952929dcad3074f40cb09fc6eb
#
_cell.length_a   1.000
_cell.length_b   1.000
_cell.length_c   1.000
_cell.angle_alpha   90.00
_cell.angle_beta   90.00
_cell.angle_gamma   90.00
#
_symmetry.space_group_name_H-M   'P 1'
#
loop_
_entity.id
_entity.type
_entity.pdbx_description
1 polymer ?
#
loop_
_entity_poly.entity_id
_entity_poly.type
_entity_poly.pdbx_seq_one_letter_code
_entity_poly.pdbx_strand_id
1 'polypeptide(L)'
;MKHGYKTCGFADPFLYNVTDTIFEVFAEEINFYRKNACLVRLVVDRQTKVLLERKPILKLDTHLSYPFIIRNKEGVFVIPENVASGKLNIYKYDEQKNCLIFQRVLIELPLADATVVGYKDRFYLFAAKKEYDNSDLYF
;
A
#
# COMPACT_ATOMS: atom_id res chain seq x y z
N MET A 1 -5.98 12.76 10.46
CA MET A 1 -5.23 13.66 9.56
C MET A 1 -6.17 14.74 9.02
N LYS A 2 -5.75 16.00 8.99
CA LYS A 2 -6.52 17.12 8.43
C LYS A 2 -6.04 17.41 7.00
N HIS A 3 -6.96 17.46 6.05
CA HIS A 3 -6.66 17.80 4.64
C HIS A 3 -7.85 18.53 4.00
N GLY A 4 -7.57 19.26 2.91
CA GLY A 4 -8.58 20.04 2.18
C GLY A 4 -9.22 19.34 0.98
N TYR A 5 -8.88 18.08 0.70
CA TYR A 5 -9.43 17.34 -0.44
C TYR A 5 -10.89 16.95 -0.20
N LYS A 6 -11.78 17.31 -1.15
CA LYS A 6 -13.21 17.00 -1.11
C LYS A 6 -13.61 15.84 -2.03
N THR A 7 -12.69 15.44 -2.92
CA THR A 7 -12.96 14.47 -4.00
C THR A 7 -12.33 13.10 -3.77
N CYS A 8 -11.52 12.98 -2.71
CA CYS A 8 -10.86 11.74 -2.34
C CYS A 8 -10.75 11.57 -0.83
N GLY A 9 -10.65 10.32 -0.39
CA GLY A 9 -10.31 9.90 0.96
C GLY A 9 -9.03 9.08 0.98
N PHE A 10 -8.49 8.85 2.17
CA PHE A 10 -7.30 8.03 2.39
C PHE A 10 -7.63 6.91 3.37
N ALA A 11 -7.18 5.69 3.04
CA ALA A 11 -7.36 4.47 3.82
C ALA A 11 -6.04 3.69 3.91
N ASP A 12 -6.02 2.64 4.71
CA ASP A 12 -4.94 1.67 4.85
C ASP A 12 -3.55 2.30 5.01
N PRO A 13 -3.31 3.13 6.03
CA PRO A 13 -2.03 3.82 6.19
C PRO A 13 -0.95 2.90 6.72
N PHE A 14 0.15 2.77 5.98
CA PHE A 14 1.39 2.08 6.40
C PHE A 14 2.50 3.09 6.61
N LEU A 15 3.13 3.07 7.80
CA LEU A 15 4.22 3.99 8.13
C LEU A 15 5.46 3.68 7.29
N TYR A 16 5.83 4.62 6.42
CA TYR A 16 7.04 4.54 5.62
C TYR A 16 8.25 5.12 6.36
N ASN A 17 8.14 6.30 6.95
CA ASN A 17 9.22 6.94 7.67
C ASN A 17 8.67 7.85 8.77
N VAL A 18 9.48 8.11 9.80
CA VAL A 18 9.14 9.03 10.86
C VAL A 18 10.38 9.83 11.28
N THR A 19 10.19 11.13 11.44
CA THR A 19 11.17 12.04 12.00
C THR A 19 10.56 12.78 13.21
N ASP A 20 11.31 13.70 13.80
CA ASP A 20 10.80 14.52 14.90
C ASP A 20 9.64 15.42 14.48
N THR A 21 9.54 15.77 13.19
CA THR A 21 8.57 16.74 12.67
C THR A 21 7.50 16.15 11.76
N ILE A 22 7.75 15.04 11.09
CA ILE A 22 6.82 14.46 10.11
C ILE A 22 6.64 12.95 10.26
N PHE A 23 5.47 12.49 9.80
CA PHE A 23 5.22 11.11 9.39
C PHE A 23 5.17 11.04 7.87
N GLU A 24 5.81 10.03 7.28
CA GLU A 24 5.63 9.66 5.88
C GLU A 24 4.90 8.33 5.83
N VAL A 25 3.81 8.29 5.08
CA VAL A 25 2.88 7.17 5.06
C VAL A 25 2.58 6.77 3.63
N PHE A 26 2.61 5.48 3.33
CA PHE A 26 1.97 4.96 2.13
C PHE A 26 0.53 4.63 2.46
N ALA A 27 -0.39 5.01 1.59
CA ALA A 27 -1.82 4.83 1.82
C ALA A 27 -2.56 4.59 0.51
N GLU A 28 -3.74 4.05 0.62
CA GLU A 28 -4.73 4.06 -0.43
C GLU A 28 -5.33 5.47 -0.57
N GLU A 29 -5.46 5.96 -1.80
CA GLU A 29 -6.29 7.10 -2.13
C GLU A 29 -7.48 6.69 -2.95
N ILE A 30 -8.67 6.82 -2.37
CA ILE A 30 -9.95 6.50 -2.99
C ILE A 30 -10.50 7.76 -3.66
N ASN A 31 -10.71 7.71 -4.97
CA ASN A 31 -11.41 8.77 -5.69
C ASN A 31 -12.93 8.50 -5.65
N PHE A 32 -13.69 9.40 -5.02
CA PHE A 32 -15.13 9.21 -4.81
C PHE A 32 -15.97 9.18 -6.09
N TYR A 33 -15.47 9.75 -7.18
CA TYR A 33 -16.19 9.79 -8.46
C TYR A 33 -15.81 8.65 -9.41
N ARG A 34 -14.60 8.12 -9.30
CA ARG A 34 -14.10 7.11 -10.26
C ARG A 34 -14.17 5.68 -9.75
N LYS A 35 -14.52 5.47 -8.49
CA LYS A 35 -14.53 4.16 -7.81
C LYS A 35 -13.22 3.37 -7.92
N ASN A 36 -12.14 4.05 -8.24
CA ASN A 36 -10.81 3.49 -8.37
C ASN A 36 -9.89 4.11 -7.33
N ALA A 37 -8.98 3.33 -6.80
CA ALA A 37 -7.98 3.79 -5.87
C ALA A 37 -6.58 3.62 -6.44
N CYS A 38 -5.66 4.46 -5.98
CA CYS A 38 -4.25 4.36 -6.26
C CYS A 38 -3.45 4.45 -4.96
N LEU A 39 -2.17 4.08 -5.00
CA LEU A 39 -1.30 4.25 -3.84
C LEU A 39 -0.62 5.61 -3.87
N VAL A 40 -0.57 6.24 -2.71
CA VAL A 40 0.03 7.57 -2.52
C VAL A 40 1.02 7.55 -1.36
N ARG A 41 2.04 8.41 -1.46
CA ARG A 41 2.87 8.83 -0.33
C ARG A 41 2.28 10.11 0.23
N LEU A 42 2.03 10.13 1.53
CA LEU A 42 1.55 11.26 2.29
C LEU A 42 2.65 11.72 3.26
N VAL A 43 2.90 13.01 3.31
CA VAL A 43 3.73 13.65 4.36
C VAL A 43 2.82 14.41 5.28
N VAL A 44 2.84 14.07 6.56
CA VAL A 44 1.94 14.62 7.57
C VAL A 44 2.77 15.27 8.67
N ASP A 45 2.44 16.50 9.03
CA ASP A 45 3.03 17.15 10.18
C ASP A 45 2.70 16.39 11.47
N ARG A 46 3.73 16.06 12.23
CA ARG A 46 3.61 15.20 13.40
C ARG A 46 2.86 15.85 14.54
N GLN A 47 2.97 17.15 14.69
CA GLN A 47 2.34 17.89 15.79
C GLN A 47 0.90 18.27 15.47
N THR A 48 0.67 18.91 14.33
CA THR A 48 -0.64 19.45 13.94
C THR A 48 -1.54 18.42 13.26
N LYS A 49 -0.96 17.29 12.78
CA LYS A 49 -1.64 16.26 11.98
C LYS A 49 -2.21 16.80 10.66
N VAL A 50 -1.61 17.88 10.15
CA VAL A 50 -1.96 18.45 8.85
C VAL A 50 -1.19 17.72 7.75
N LEU A 51 -1.87 17.38 6.65
CA LEU A 51 -1.25 16.86 5.44
C LEU A 51 -0.45 17.97 4.75
N LEU A 52 0.87 17.76 4.65
CA LEU A 52 1.82 18.69 4.03
C LEU A 52 2.03 18.39 2.54
N GLU A 53 2.15 17.11 2.21
CA GLU A 53 2.41 16.66 0.83
C GLU A 53 1.61 15.39 0.53
N ARG A 54 1.16 15.27 -0.70
CA ARG A 54 0.53 14.08 -1.28
C ARG A 54 1.10 13.82 -2.66
N LYS A 55 1.67 12.64 -2.89
CA LYS A 55 2.17 12.21 -4.20
C LYS A 55 1.71 10.79 -4.53
N PRO A 56 1.13 10.55 -5.73
CA PRO A 56 0.92 9.19 -6.22
C PRO A 56 2.24 8.44 -6.38
N ILE A 57 2.29 7.18 -5.90
CA ILE A 57 3.46 6.29 -6.03
C ILE A 57 3.19 5.07 -6.90
N LEU A 58 1.92 4.68 -7.06
CA LEU A 58 1.49 3.66 -8.02
C LEU A 58 0.04 3.91 -8.45
N LYS A 59 -0.19 3.89 -9.76
CA LYS A 59 -1.52 3.99 -10.35
C LYS A 59 -1.64 2.97 -11.48
N LEU A 60 -2.68 2.14 -11.42
CA LEU A 60 -3.05 1.16 -12.43
C LEU A 60 -4.50 1.39 -12.86
N ASP A 61 -4.94 0.65 -13.87
CA ASP A 61 -6.35 0.67 -14.29
C ASP A 61 -7.27 -0.11 -13.33
N THR A 62 -6.68 -0.89 -12.43
CA THR A 62 -7.34 -1.65 -11.37
C THR A 62 -7.27 -0.92 -10.03
N HIS A 63 -8.17 -1.27 -9.12
CA HIS A 63 -8.18 -0.76 -7.76
C HIS A 63 -6.95 -1.26 -6.99
N LEU A 64 -6.28 -0.34 -6.28
CA LEU A 64 -5.11 -0.61 -5.45
C LEU A 64 -5.39 -0.17 -4.02
N SER A 65 -5.18 -1.06 -3.05
CA SER A 65 -5.33 -0.81 -1.61
C SER A 65 -4.21 -1.46 -0.80
N TYR A 66 -4.26 -1.34 0.52
CA TYR A 66 -3.44 -2.05 1.50
C TYR A 66 -1.95 -2.15 1.13
N PRO A 67 -1.17 -1.05 1.09
CA PRO A 67 0.21 -1.03 0.63
C PRO A 67 1.17 -1.60 1.70
N PHE A 68 1.15 -2.91 1.94
CA PHE A 68 1.98 -3.57 2.94
C PHE A 68 3.47 -3.37 2.66
N ILE A 69 4.21 -2.81 3.64
CA ILE A 69 5.62 -2.43 3.49
C ILE A 69 6.52 -3.51 4.07
N ILE A 70 7.51 -3.95 3.28
CA ILE A 70 8.62 -4.81 3.71
C ILE A 70 9.93 -4.05 3.55
N ARG A 71 10.82 -4.16 4.54
CA ARG A 71 12.16 -3.57 4.51
C ARG A 71 13.22 -4.65 4.62
N ASN A 72 14.24 -4.54 3.79
CA ASN A 72 15.44 -5.37 3.89
C ASN A 72 16.69 -4.57 3.45
N LYS A 73 17.83 -5.25 3.33
CA LYS A 73 19.11 -4.63 2.91
C LYS A 73 19.07 -4.05 1.48
N GLU A 74 18.17 -4.55 0.64
CA GLU A 74 18.02 -4.13 -0.75
C GLU A 74 17.11 -2.91 -0.92
N GLY A 75 16.38 -2.52 0.15
CA GLY A 75 15.52 -1.36 0.18
C GLY A 75 14.11 -1.63 0.71
N VAL A 76 13.19 -0.81 0.25
CA VAL A 76 11.77 -0.84 0.62
C VAL A 76 10.97 -1.48 -0.48
N PHE A 77 10.20 -2.50 -0.11
CA PHE A 77 9.28 -3.21 -1.00
C PHE A 77 7.86 -3.04 -0.52
N VAL A 78 6.91 -3.06 -1.45
CA VAL A 78 5.49 -2.93 -1.18
C VAL A 78 4.74 -4.07 -1.86
N ILE A 79 3.86 -4.71 -1.12
CA ILE A 79 2.90 -5.70 -1.60
C ILE A 79 1.51 -5.05 -1.50
N PRO A 80 0.99 -4.44 -2.56
CA PRO A 80 -0.34 -3.88 -2.54
C PRO A 80 -1.40 -4.96 -2.77
N GLU A 81 -2.58 -4.75 -2.21
CA GLU A 81 -3.76 -5.45 -2.68
C GLU A 81 -4.10 -5.00 -4.10
N ASN A 82 -4.36 -5.97 -4.98
CA ASN A 82 -4.88 -5.78 -6.33
C ASN A 82 -5.67 -7.00 -6.78
N VAL A 83 -6.78 -7.27 -6.11
CA VAL A 83 -7.62 -8.45 -6.36
C VAL A 83 -8.06 -8.54 -7.83
N ALA A 84 -8.39 -7.42 -8.46
CA ALA A 84 -8.83 -7.39 -9.85
C ALA A 84 -7.76 -7.84 -10.86
N SER A 85 -6.47 -7.83 -10.49
CA SER A 85 -5.41 -8.37 -11.34
C SER A 85 -5.33 -9.90 -11.32
N GLY A 86 -5.97 -10.57 -10.38
CA GLY A 86 -5.84 -12.00 -10.12
C GLY A 86 -4.49 -12.42 -9.54
N LYS A 87 -3.65 -11.47 -9.13
CA LYS A 87 -2.25 -11.72 -8.73
C LYS A 87 -1.84 -10.89 -7.53
N LEU A 88 -1.04 -11.47 -6.66
CA LEU A 88 -0.30 -10.75 -5.63
C LEU A 88 1.08 -10.37 -6.18
N ASN A 89 1.33 -9.08 -6.32
CA ASN A 89 2.54 -8.53 -6.90
C ASN A 89 3.42 -7.87 -5.83
N ILE A 90 4.73 -7.86 -6.04
CA ILE A 90 5.67 -7.09 -5.24
C ILE A 90 6.33 -5.99 -6.08
N TYR A 91 6.46 -4.83 -5.49
CA TYR A 91 7.07 -3.64 -6.06
C TYR A 91 8.23 -3.17 -5.19
N LYS A 92 9.26 -2.57 -5.78
CA LYS A 92 10.33 -1.87 -5.06
C LYS A 92 10.06 -0.37 -5.12
N TYR A 93 10.20 0.32 -3.99
CA TYR A 93 10.08 1.78 -3.96
C TYR A 93 11.39 2.43 -4.42
N ASP A 94 11.29 3.26 -5.45
CA ASP A 94 12.36 4.13 -5.93
C ASP A 94 12.18 5.51 -5.27
N GLU A 95 13.01 5.81 -4.29
CA GLU A 95 12.93 7.07 -3.53
C GLU A 95 13.23 8.31 -4.39
N GLN A 96 14.14 8.18 -5.36
CA GLN A 96 14.52 9.29 -6.23
C GLN A 96 13.38 9.67 -7.17
N LYS A 97 12.69 8.67 -7.70
CA LYS A 97 11.54 8.87 -8.61
C LYS A 97 10.22 9.00 -7.86
N ASN A 98 10.20 8.68 -6.56
CA ASN A 98 8.99 8.61 -5.75
C ASN A 98 7.90 7.74 -6.40
N CYS A 99 8.26 6.52 -6.78
CA CYS A 99 7.33 5.59 -7.42
C CYS A 99 7.64 4.14 -7.06
N LEU A 100 6.63 3.28 -7.21
CA LEU A 100 6.76 1.83 -7.06
C LEU A 100 7.08 1.18 -8.41
N ILE A 101 8.17 0.42 -8.46
CA ILE A 101 8.65 -0.29 -9.66
C ILE A 101 8.34 -1.77 -9.49
N PHE A 102 7.57 -2.34 -10.42
CA PHE A 102 7.22 -3.76 -10.44
C PHE A 102 8.49 -4.63 -10.41
N GLN A 103 8.48 -5.66 -9.56
CA GLN A 103 9.56 -6.62 -9.46
C GLN A 103 9.15 -7.98 -10.02
N ARG A 104 8.11 -8.57 -9.45
CA ARG A 104 7.60 -9.89 -9.86
C ARG A 104 6.21 -10.17 -9.30
N VAL A 105 5.58 -11.20 -9.84
CA VAL A 105 4.43 -11.86 -9.23
C VAL A 105 4.93 -12.73 -8.07
N LEU A 106 4.31 -12.62 -6.91
CA LEU A 106 4.55 -13.50 -5.76
C LEU A 106 3.66 -14.74 -5.82
N ILE A 107 2.37 -14.52 -6.05
CA ILE A 107 1.34 -15.57 -6.06
C ILE A 107 0.32 -15.23 -7.15
N GLU A 108 -0.07 -16.21 -7.95
CA GLU A 108 -1.10 -16.06 -8.98
C GLU A 108 -2.50 -16.36 -8.41
N LEU A 109 -2.89 -15.61 -7.38
CA LEU A 109 -4.19 -15.66 -6.75
C LEU A 109 -4.68 -14.24 -6.40
N PRO A 110 -6.01 -14.00 -6.41
CA PRO A 110 -6.63 -12.72 -6.02
C PRO A 110 -6.69 -12.60 -4.49
N LEU A 111 -5.56 -12.33 -3.87
CA LEU A 111 -5.42 -12.20 -2.43
C LEU A 111 -5.63 -10.76 -1.97
N ALA A 112 -6.39 -10.59 -0.88
CA ALA A 112 -6.63 -9.31 -0.19
C ALA A 112 -5.86 -9.24 1.13
N ASP A 113 -5.53 -8.02 1.58
CA ASP A 113 -4.93 -7.68 2.88
C ASP A 113 -3.65 -8.48 3.21
N ALA A 114 -2.82 -8.73 2.19
CA ALA A 114 -1.64 -9.56 2.32
C ALA A 114 -0.62 -9.00 3.30
N THR A 115 -0.40 -9.70 4.41
CA THR A 115 0.53 -9.34 5.47
C THR A 115 1.62 -10.40 5.59
N VAL A 116 2.88 -9.97 5.64
CA VAL A 116 4.04 -10.86 5.75
C VAL A 116 4.70 -10.72 7.10
N VAL A 117 4.93 -11.84 7.76
CA VAL A 117 5.64 -11.91 9.05
C VAL A 117 6.90 -12.76 8.89
N GLY A 118 8.04 -12.19 9.24
CA GLY A 118 9.30 -12.94 9.33
C GLY A 118 9.41 -13.63 10.69
N TYR A 119 9.68 -14.94 10.70
CA TYR A 119 9.97 -15.70 11.92
C TYR A 119 11.07 -16.70 11.65
N LYS A 120 12.17 -16.63 12.43
CA LYS A 120 13.42 -17.36 12.17
C LYS A 120 13.90 -17.11 10.74
N ASP A 121 14.14 -18.17 9.96
CA ASP A 121 14.65 -18.09 8.57
C ASP A 121 13.52 -18.19 7.53
N ARG A 122 12.26 -17.93 7.91
CA ARG A 122 11.08 -18.07 7.03
C ARG A 122 10.22 -16.83 7.04
N PHE A 123 9.50 -16.65 5.94
CA PHE A 123 8.44 -15.68 5.82
C PHE A 123 7.09 -16.40 5.74
N TYR A 124 6.13 -15.91 6.49
CA TYR A 124 4.75 -16.37 6.50
C TYR A 124 3.87 -15.27 5.92
N LEU A 125 3.06 -15.62 4.95
CA LEU A 125 2.07 -14.74 4.35
C LEU A 125 0.70 -15.08 4.91
N PHE A 126 -0.02 -14.07 5.37
CA PHE A 126 -1.42 -14.14 5.76
C PHE A 126 -2.21 -13.25 4.81
N ALA A 127 -3.28 -13.76 4.24
CA ALA A 127 -4.12 -13.01 3.31
C ALA A 127 -5.54 -13.56 3.27
N ALA A 128 -6.52 -12.75 2.88
CA ALA A 128 -7.85 -13.24 2.58
C ALA A 128 -7.92 -13.63 1.08
N LYS A 129 -8.49 -14.80 0.78
CA LYS A 129 -8.85 -15.15 -0.59
C LYS A 129 -10.25 -14.66 -0.87
N LYS A 130 -10.41 -13.75 -1.80
CA LYS A 130 -11.68 -13.17 -2.17
C LYS A 130 -12.30 -14.01 -3.30
N GLU A 131 -13.12 -14.99 -2.93
CA GLU A 131 -13.95 -15.75 -3.86
C GLU A 131 -15.41 -15.43 -3.56
N TYR A 132 -16.09 -14.71 -4.49
CA TYR A 132 -17.50 -14.28 -4.36
C TYR A 132 -17.75 -13.48 -3.06
N ASP A 133 -18.72 -13.87 -2.23
CA ASP A 133 -19.11 -13.16 -1.01
C ASP A 133 -18.42 -13.65 0.27
N ASN A 134 -17.60 -14.70 0.17
CA ASN A 134 -16.84 -15.27 1.30
C ASN A 134 -15.35 -14.98 1.16
N SER A 135 -14.73 -14.60 2.28
CA SER A 135 -13.27 -14.43 2.37
C SER A 135 -12.71 -15.46 3.33
N ASP A 136 -11.89 -16.37 2.80
CA ASP A 136 -11.16 -17.34 3.60
C ASP A 136 -9.76 -16.82 3.94
N LEU A 137 -9.27 -17.11 5.15
CA LEU A 137 -7.92 -16.78 5.54
C LEU A 137 -6.93 -17.80 4.92
N TYR A 138 -5.92 -17.27 4.24
CA TYR A 138 -4.80 -18.00 3.67
C TYR A 138 -3.53 -17.81 4.50
N PHE A 139 -2.79 -18.87 4.73
CA PHE A 139 -1.47 -18.84 5.36
C PHE A 139 -0.56 -19.99 4.89
#